data_dda0912777c7ecc49cc0a78822ae7ade
#
_entry.id   dda0912777c7ecc49cc0a78822ae7ade
#
_cell.length_a   1.000
_cell.length_b   1.000
_cell.length_c   1.000
_cell.angle_alpha   90.00
_cell.angle_beta   90.00
_cell.angle_gamma   90.00
#
_symmetry.space_group_name_H-M   'P 1'
#
loop_
_entity.id
_entity.type
_entity.pdbx_description
1 polymer ?
#
loop_
_entity_poly.entity_id
_entity_poly.type
_entity_poly.pdbx_seq_one_letter_code
_entity_poly.pdbx_strand_id
1 'polypeptide(L)'
;VRAATRGDGSTGENVTANVLTISDVPRELALAGLEQVENRGLNQSIEVRGEVYMPKHSFIRLNEDADAAGKQPFANPRNAAAGSLRQKDPKITAHRDLETFIYAVADEGPLDVHSQWEFLNWLRSCGFNVNLHARRCLSAQEVHDFCAQALEQRGDLNYDIDGVVVKVDSFASQEALGFTSRAPRWAIAFKFPPEEKQTVLREIRIQVGRTGVLTPVAEFDPVTVAGSTIARATLHNLDEIRRKNVREGDTIIVHKAGDVIPEVVGPVLSLRPADAVEFQMPATCPSCGSPVIQEEGEVAFRCVSIDCPAQAVERLIHWGSRKAMDIDGLGDELINRMVEEGVLSDVADFYDKLTEETLSSMPTGRVYDTDTADHLSGDSIPVGHTIAKKVMAQVEESKTRGLGRVLFGIGMRHVGANVAELLAQEFGSIQALATAPVEKIAEIPGIGPKIAESVHEFFSIPENVAVIERLRQAGVVLEEEKPENELPQTLAGLTFVLTGTLE
;
A
#
# COMPACT_ATOMS: atom_id res chain seq x y z
N VAL A 1 8.86 -10.86 -24.61
CA VAL A 1 9.05 -10.15 -23.32
C VAL A 1 7.67 -9.83 -22.75
N ARG A 2 7.49 -10.09 -21.46
CA ARG A 2 6.32 -9.70 -20.69
C ARG A 2 6.82 -9.04 -19.39
N ALA A 3 6.19 -7.95 -18.97
CA ALA A 3 6.56 -7.27 -17.74
C ALA A 3 5.32 -6.87 -16.95
N ALA A 4 5.39 -7.09 -15.63
CA ALA A 4 4.33 -6.73 -14.70
C ALA A 4 4.91 -6.04 -13.45
N THR A 5 4.13 -5.17 -12.82
CA THR A 5 4.47 -4.61 -11.50
C THR A 5 4.31 -5.68 -10.42
N ARG A 6 4.92 -5.47 -9.24
CA ARG A 6 4.80 -6.39 -8.10
C ARG A 6 3.33 -6.60 -7.67
N GLY A 7 2.46 -5.59 -7.81
CA GLY A 7 1.08 -5.65 -7.39
C GLY A 7 0.92 -6.02 -5.90
N ASP A 8 0.07 -7.01 -5.65
CA ASP A 8 -0.17 -7.59 -4.31
C ASP A 8 0.72 -8.82 -4.00
N GLY A 9 1.57 -9.21 -4.93
CA GLY A 9 2.43 -10.39 -4.88
C GLY A 9 1.95 -11.54 -5.78
N SER A 10 0.66 -11.56 -6.12
CA SER A 10 0.05 -12.56 -7.02
C SER A 10 -0.35 -11.95 -8.36
N THR A 11 -0.88 -10.73 -8.33
CA THR A 11 -1.37 -10.01 -9.51
C THR A 11 -0.72 -8.63 -9.60
N GLY A 12 -0.21 -8.27 -10.77
CA GLY A 12 0.42 -6.97 -11.05
C GLY A 12 -0.10 -6.34 -12.35
N GLU A 13 0.06 -5.03 -12.48
CA GLU A 13 -0.29 -4.32 -13.71
C GLU A 13 0.65 -4.74 -14.86
N ASN A 14 0.08 -4.99 -16.03
CA ASN A 14 0.86 -5.24 -17.23
C ASN A 14 1.48 -3.93 -17.74
N VAL A 15 2.81 -3.81 -17.60
CA VAL A 15 3.60 -2.64 -18.04
C VAL A 15 4.55 -2.99 -19.19
N THR A 16 4.28 -4.07 -19.92
CA THR A 16 5.16 -4.59 -20.98
C THR A 16 5.51 -3.53 -22.02
N ALA A 17 4.50 -2.81 -22.53
CA ALA A 17 4.73 -1.78 -23.56
C ALA A 17 5.62 -0.63 -23.04
N ASN A 18 5.51 -0.29 -21.77
CA ASN A 18 6.31 0.76 -21.13
C ASN A 18 7.76 0.27 -20.89
N VAL A 19 7.93 -0.94 -20.33
CA VAL A 19 9.25 -1.54 -20.07
C VAL A 19 10.04 -1.70 -21.37
N LEU A 20 9.41 -2.05 -22.49
CA LEU A 20 10.07 -2.16 -23.80
C LEU A 20 10.59 -0.81 -24.32
N THR A 21 10.22 0.33 -23.75
CA THR A 21 10.81 1.63 -24.09
C THR A 21 12.08 1.95 -23.32
N ILE A 22 12.37 1.21 -22.24
CA ILE A 22 13.55 1.42 -21.41
C ILE A 22 14.77 0.85 -22.14
N SER A 23 15.79 1.67 -22.33
CA SER A 23 16.92 1.37 -23.21
C SER A 23 17.84 0.26 -22.69
N ASP A 24 17.95 0.08 -21.38
CA ASP A 24 18.81 -0.92 -20.72
C ASP A 24 18.12 -2.28 -20.50
N VAL A 25 16.86 -2.42 -20.93
CA VAL A 25 16.18 -3.71 -20.94
C VAL A 25 16.48 -4.45 -22.23
N PRO A 26 17.22 -5.59 -22.21
CA PRO A 26 17.57 -6.30 -23.41
C PRO A 26 16.33 -6.86 -24.11
N ARG A 27 16.20 -6.62 -25.41
CA ARG A 27 15.14 -7.20 -26.25
C ARG A 27 15.48 -8.63 -26.69
N GLU A 28 16.76 -8.92 -26.77
CA GLU A 28 17.34 -10.22 -27.07
C GLU A 28 18.44 -10.50 -26.04
N LEU A 29 18.49 -11.72 -25.54
CA LEU A 29 19.54 -12.10 -24.59
C LEU A 29 20.84 -12.42 -25.35
N ALA A 30 21.96 -12.04 -24.78
CA ALA A 30 23.26 -12.34 -25.37
C ALA A 30 23.52 -13.86 -25.36
N LEU A 31 24.00 -14.41 -26.48
CA LEU A 31 24.24 -15.86 -26.71
C LEU A 31 25.13 -16.52 -25.65
N ALA A 32 26.10 -15.82 -25.10
CA ALA A 32 27.00 -16.34 -24.06
C ALA A 32 26.25 -16.72 -22.75
N GLY A 33 25.06 -16.15 -22.50
CA GLY A 33 24.18 -16.52 -21.38
C GLY A 33 23.22 -17.67 -21.72
N LEU A 34 22.99 -17.93 -23.00
CA LEU A 34 22.01 -18.93 -23.48
C LEU A 34 22.58 -20.33 -23.64
N GLU A 35 23.89 -20.49 -23.83
CA GLU A 35 24.50 -21.82 -23.96
C GLU A 35 24.25 -22.73 -22.76
N GLN A 36 24.11 -22.14 -21.56
CA GLN A 36 23.74 -22.88 -20.36
C GLN A 36 22.24 -23.24 -20.32
N VAL A 37 21.41 -22.45 -21.00
CA VAL A 37 19.94 -22.60 -21.05
C VAL A 37 19.52 -23.58 -22.16
N GLU A 38 20.12 -23.50 -23.36
CA GLU A 38 19.78 -24.36 -24.53
C GLU A 38 20.15 -25.83 -24.32
N ASN A 39 21.23 -26.11 -23.58
CA ASN A 39 21.67 -27.49 -23.31
C ASN A 39 20.74 -28.26 -22.35
N ARG A 40 19.72 -27.62 -21.76
CA ARG A 40 18.79 -28.25 -20.81
C ARG A 40 17.34 -28.32 -21.30
N GLY A 41 17.08 -28.06 -22.60
CA GLY A 41 15.76 -28.21 -23.20
C GLY A 41 14.74 -27.15 -22.79
N LEU A 42 15.20 -25.94 -22.44
CA LEU A 42 14.35 -24.84 -22.04
C LEU A 42 13.70 -24.16 -23.25
N ASN A 43 12.51 -24.60 -23.58
CA ASN A 43 11.50 -23.78 -24.25
C ASN A 43 10.76 -22.86 -23.25
N GLN A 44 11.37 -22.54 -22.11
CA GLN A 44 10.73 -21.86 -20.99
C GLN A 44 11.19 -20.41 -20.86
N SER A 45 10.26 -19.55 -20.50
CA SER A 45 10.53 -18.16 -20.16
C SER A 45 11.31 -18.07 -18.85
N ILE A 46 12.28 -17.15 -18.74
CA ILE A 46 12.94 -16.81 -17.49
C ILE A 46 12.26 -15.58 -16.90
N GLU A 47 11.81 -15.68 -15.66
CA GLU A 47 11.30 -14.54 -14.91
C GLU A 47 12.43 -13.90 -14.12
N VAL A 48 12.77 -12.65 -14.46
CA VAL A 48 13.73 -11.84 -13.71
C VAL A 48 13.03 -10.75 -12.91
N ARG A 49 13.59 -10.41 -11.75
CA ARG A 49 13.06 -9.35 -10.88
C ARG A 49 14.09 -8.23 -10.76
N GLY A 50 13.58 -7.01 -10.83
CA GLY A 50 14.39 -5.80 -10.77
C GLY A 50 13.65 -4.61 -10.27
N GLU A 51 14.35 -3.50 -10.15
CA GLU A 51 13.78 -2.19 -9.83
C GLU A 51 13.92 -1.29 -11.05
N VAL A 52 12.84 -0.57 -11.38
CA VAL A 52 12.87 0.51 -12.37
C VAL A 52 13.02 1.81 -11.63
N TYR A 53 13.99 2.61 -11.99
CA TYR A 53 14.28 3.87 -11.31
C TYR A 53 14.47 5.01 -12.32
N MET A 54 14.44 6.24 -11.82
CA MET A 54 14.74 7.44 -12.58
C MET A 54 16.08 8.00 -12.12
N PRO A 55 17.08 8.09 -13.00
CA PRO A 55 18.35 8.77 -12.70
C PRO A 55 18.15 10.23 -12.27
N LYS A 56 19.00 10.75 -11.39
CA LYS A 56 18.93 12.14 -10.92
C LYS A 56 18.94 13.16 -12.05
N HIS A 57 19.79 12.96 -13.06
CA HIS A 57 19.84 13.87 -14.21
C HIS A 57 18.54 13.87 -15.04
N SER A 58 17.90 12.70 -15.18
CA SER A 58 16.62 12.57 -15.88
C SER A 58 15.49 13.21 -15.07
N PHE A 59 15.53 13.09 -13.74
CA PHE A 59 14.57 13.75 -12.86
C PHE A 59 14.67 15.28 -12.90
N ILE A 60 15.89 15.82 -12.90
CA ILE A 60 16.10 17.27 -13.02
C ILE A 60 15.53 17.78 -14.32
N ARG A 61 15.89 17.17 -15.46
CA ARG A 61 15.36 17.54 -16.79
C ARG A 61 13.83 17.44 -16.84
N LEU A 62 13.25 16.39 -16.30
CA LEU A 62 11.80 16.20 -16.24
C LEU A 62 11.09 17.35 -15.50
N ASN A 63 11.67 17.84 -14.41
CA ASN A 63 11.10 18.94 -13.64
C ASN A 63 11.33 20.29 -14.33
N GLU A 64 12.46 20.51 -15.01
CA GLU A 64 12.67 21.68 -15.86
C GLU A 64 11.64 21.76 -17.01
N ASP A 65 11.35 20.63 -17.66
CA ASP A 65 10.31 20.54 -18.70
C ASP A 65 8.90 20.79 -18.12
N ALA A 66 8.62 20.34 -16.90
CA ALA A 66 7.35 20.56 -16.22
C ALA A 66 7.16 22.04 -15.89
N ASP A 67 8.19 22.70 -15.33
CA ASP A 67 8.19 24.13 -15.01
C ASP A 67 8.02 24.98 -16.29
N ALA A 68 8.73 24.66 -17.36
CA ALA A 68 8.60 25.33 -18.64
C ALA A 68 7.19 25.19 -19.26
N ALA A 69 6.51 24.08 -18.96
CA ALA A 69 5.14 23.81 -19.40
C ALA A 69 4.07 24.33 -18.41
N GLY A 70 4.45 25.00 -17.31
CA GLY A 70 3.54 25.49 -16.26
C GLY A 70 2.85 24.35 -15.49
N LYS A 71 3.47 23.16 -15.44
CA LYS A 71 2.95 22.00 -14.71
C LYS A 71 3.66 21.85 -13.38
N GLN A 72 2.97 21.26 -12.42
CA GLN A 72 3.57 20.98 -11.11
C GLN A 72 4.72 19.95 -11.26
N PRO A 73 5.94 20.26 -10.77
CA PRO A 73 7.06 19.33 -10.79
C PRO A 73 6.83 18.13 -9.87
N PHE A 74 7.54 17.04 -10.16
CA PHE A 74 7.52 15.84 -9.32
C PHE A 74 8.32 16.09 -8.03
N ALA A 75 7.81 15.58 -6.91
CA ALA A 75 8.42 15.78 -5.59
C ALA A 75 9.74 15.01 -5.40
N ASN A 76 9.87 13.81 -5.99
CA ASN A 76 11.06 12.98 -5.89
C ASN A 76 11.20 11.99 -7.06
N PRO A 77 12.42 11.46 -7.32
CA PRO A 77 12.67 10.52 -8.41
C PRO A 77 11.88 9.22 -8.31
N ARG A 78 11.63 8.71 -7.10
CA ARG A 78 10.86 7.47 -6.87
C ARG A 78 9.42 7.59 -7.39
N ASN A 79 8.72 8.65 -7.00
CA ASN A 79 7.35 8.92 -7.46
C ASN A 79 7.31 9.21 -8.96
N ALA A 80 8.31 9.94 -9.47
CA ALA A 80 8.45 10.22 -10.90
C ALA A 80 8.65 8.94 -11.71
N ALA A 81 9.49 8.01 -11.25
CA ALA A 81 9.71 6.71 -11.90
C ALA A 81 8.42 5.86 -11.89
N ALA A 82 7.78 5.71 -10.73
CA ALA A 82 6.55 4.93 -10.59
C ALA A 82 5.41 5.46 -11.47
N GLY A 83 5.23 6.80 -11.51
CA GLY A 83 4.24 7.46 -12.37
C GLY A 83 4.58 7.36 -13.86
N SER A 84 5.87 7.41 -14.22
CA SER A 84 6.33 7.30 -15.60
C SER A 84 6.19 5.89 -16.16
N LEU A 85 6.45 4.86 -15.36
CA LEU A 85 6.31 3.46 -15.76
C LEU A 85 4.85 3.06 -16.05
N ARG A 86 3.88 3.67 -15.38
CA ARG A 86 2.45 3.36 -15.50
C ARG A 86 1.69 4.29 -16.44
N GLN A 87 2.37 4.96 -17.36
CA GLN A 87 1.72 5.81 -18.36
C GLN A 87 0.89 4.95 -19.35
N LYS A 88 -0.29 5.43 -19.72
CA LYS A 88 -1.15 4.77 -20.72
C LYS A 88 -0.54 4.78 -22.13
N ASP A 89 0.18 5.86 -22.48
CA ASP A 89 0.94 5.96 -23.72
C ASP A 89 2.42 5.66 -23.44
N PRO A 90 2.97 4.54 -23.97
CA PRO A 90 4.37 4.19 -23.81
C PRO A 90 5.35 5.22 -24.35
N LYS A 91 4.93 6.07 -25.29
CA LYS A 91 5.76 7.17 -25.81
C LYS A 91 6.12 8.16 -24.71
N ILE A 92 5.23 8.40 -23.75
CA ILE A 92 5.52 9.26 -22.60
C ILE A 92 6.62 8.61 -21.76
N THR A 93 6.54 7.31 -21.48
CA THR A 93 7.57 6.56 -20.75
C THR A 93 8.93 6.63 -21.46
N ALA A 94 8.95 6.50 -22.80
CA ALA A 94 10.17 6.58 -23.62
C ALA A 94 10.96 7.90 -23.45
N HIS A 95 10.27 9.01 -23.14
CA HIS A 95 10.90 10.32 -22.94
C HIS A 95 11.35 10.57 -21.49
N ARG A 96 11.14 9.58 -20.59
CA ARG A 96 11.44 9.72 -19.16
C ARG A 96 12.84 9.20 -18.78
N ASP A 97 13.55 8.55 -19.72
CA ASP A 97 14.87 7.96 -19.53
C ASP A 97 14.98 7.17 -18.22
N LEU A 98 14.05 6.22 -18.05
CA LEU A 98 14.08 5.28 -16.94
C LEU A 98 15.21 4.27 -17.15
N GLU A 99 15.76 3.77 -16.06
CA GLU A 99 16.76 2.70 -16.03
C GLU A 99 16.32 1.57 -15.10
N THR A 100 17.02 0.42 -15.19
CA THR A 100 16.70 -0.77 -14.40
C THR A 100 17.90 -1.28 -13.62
N PHE A 101 17.67 -1.93 -12.48
CA PHE A 101 18.62 -2.84 -11.85
C PHE A 101 17.96 -4.18 -11.65
N ILE A 102 18.46 -5.22 -12.35
CA ILE A 102 18.00 -6.59 -12.19
C ILE A 102 18.85 -7.27 -11.13
N TYR A 103 18.20 -7.95 -10.17
CA TYR A 103 18.85 -8.47 -8.98
C TYR A 103 18.39 -9.86 -8.53
N ALA A 104 17.36 -10.43 -9.14
CA ALA A 104 16.86 -11.76 -8.79
C ALA A 104 16.17 -12.43 -9.99
N VAL A 105 16.03 -13.74 -9.90
CA VAL A 105 15.17 -14.59 -10.74
C VAL A 105 14.11 -15.24 -9.85
N ALA A 106 12.96 -15.56 -10.42
CA ALA A 106 11.89 -16.21 -9.65
C ALA A 106 12.16 -17.70 -9.47
N ASP A 107 12.77 -18.34 -10.47
CA ASP A 107 13.12 -19.76 -10.47
C ASP A 107 14.57 -19.93 -10.91
N GLU A 108 15.40 -20.46 -10.02
CA GLU A 108 16.84 -20.72 -10.24
C GLU A 108 17.09 -22.09 -10.85
N GLY A 109 16.08 -22.95 -10.96
CA GLY A 109 16.18 -24.37 -11.25
C GLY A 109 16.98 -24.80 -12.48
N PRO A 110 17.01 -24.05 -13.58
CA PRO A 110 17.77 -24.46 -14.77
C PRO A 110 19.16 -23.88 -14.88
N LEU A 111 19.55 -22.94 -14.00
CA LEU A 111 20.82 -22.24 -14.09
C LEU A 111 21.92 -23.01 -13.34
N ASP A 112 23.10 -23.18 -13.95
CA ASP A 112 24.27 -23.77 -13.31
C ASP A 112 25.07 -22.70 -12.54
N VAL A 113 24.34 -22.07 -11.58
CA VAL A 113 24.89 -21.04 -10.69
C VAL A 113 24.61 -21.47 -9.25
N HIS A 114 25.58 -21.26 -8.37
CA HIS A 114 25.53 -21.74 -6.98
C HIS A 114 25.57 -20.60 -5.97
N SER A 115 25.71 -19.36 -6.44
CA SER A 115 25.79 -18.20 -5.58
C SER A 115 25.12 -16.96 -6.18
N GLN A 116 24.71 -16.06 -5.30
CA GLN A 116 24.16 -14.75 -5.68
C GLN A 116 25.14 -13.95 -6.55
N TRP A 117 26.44 -14.06 -6.27
CA TRP A 117 27.47 -13.37 -7.05
C TRP A 117 27.63 -13.94 -8.48
N GLU A 118 27.64 -15.26 -8.61
CA GLU A 118 27.65 -15.93 -9.93
C GLU A 118 26.40 -15.57 -10.72
N PHE A 119 25.25 -15.55 -10.06
CA PHE A 119 23.98 -15.16 -10.67
C PHE A 119 23.99 -13.72 -11.19
N LEU A 120 24.48 -12.75 -10.42
CA LEU A 120 24.61 -11.36 -10.88
C LEU A 120 25.55 -11.23 -12.09
N ASN A 121 26.64 -12.02 -12.13
CA ASN A 121 27.52 -12.03 -13.26
C ASN A 121 26.89 -12.69 -14.51
N TRP A 122 26.10 -13.74 -14.31
CA TRP A 122 25.31 -14.34 -15.36
C TRP A 122 24.30 -13.35 -15.96
N LEU A 123 23.55 -12.62 -15.14
CA LEU A 123 22.65 -11.56 -15.61
C LEU A 123 23.38 -10.52 -16.48
N ARG A 124 24.57 -10.08 -16.07
CA ARG A 124 25.40 -9.16 -16.87
C ARG A 124 25.78 -9.77 -18.21
N SER A 125 26.16 -11.05 -18.24
CA SER A 125 26.50 -11.75 -19.49
C SER A 125 25.32 -11.88 -20.45
N CYS A 126 24.09 -11.92 -19.92
CA CYS A 126 22.85 -11.90 -20.69
C CYS A 126 22.45 -10.50 -21.19
N GLY A 127 23.18 -9.44 -20.80
CA GLY A 127 22.91 -8.06 -21.20
C GLY A 127 21.99 -7.28 -20.27
N PHE A 128 21.64 -7.82 -19.11
CA PHE A 128 20.88 -7.08 -18.10
C PHE A 128 21.73 -6.08 -17.34
N ASN A 129 21.14 -4.93 -17.03
CA ASN A 129 21.78 -3.96 -16.15
C ASN A 129 21.70 -4.44 -14.69
N VAL A 130 22.86 -4.64 -14.08
CA VAL A 130 23.05 -5.04 -12.69
C VAL A 130 23.86 -3.96 -11.98
N ASN A 131 23.48 -3.62 -10.77
CA ASN A 131 24.17 -2.59 -10.00
C ASN A 131 25.68 -2.87 -9.90
N LEU A 132 26.50 -1.97 -10.45
CA LEU A 132 27.96 -2.09 -10.48
C LEU A 132 28.61 -1.91 -9.10
N HIS A 133 27.90 -1.29 -8.14
CA HIS A 133 28.35 -1.14 -6.76
C HIS A 133 28.12 -2.39 -5.91
N ALA A 134 27.44 -3.43 -6.45
CA ALA A 134 27.32 -4.71 -5.76
C ALA A 134 28.71 -5.31 -5.49
N ARG A 135 28.93 -5.78 -4.27
CA ARG A 135 30.22 -6.34 -3.83
C ARG A 135 30.03 -7.65 -3.06
N ARG A 136 30.89 -8.63 -3.34
CA ARG A 136 31.00 -9.83 -2.54
C ARG A 136 31.87 -9.54 -1.31
N CYS A 137 31.39 -9.83 -0.12
CA CYS A 137 32.09 -9.69 1.15
C CYS A 137 32.36 -11.07 1.75
N LEU A 138 33.53 -11.25 2.36
CA LEU A 138 33.97 -12.52 2.95
C LEU A 138 33.85 -12.54 4.47
N SER A 139 33.58 -11.39 5.10
CA SER A 139 33.43 -11.24 6.54
C SER A 139 32.36 -10.22 6.92
N ALA A 140 31.85 -10.30 8.15
CA ALA A 140 30.93 -9.31 8.70
C ALA A 140 31.58 -7.90 8.77
N GLN A 141 32.89 -7.81 8.98
CA GLN A 141 33.60 -6.53 8.98
C GLN A 141 33.56 -5.89 7.59
N GLU A 142 33.82 -6.66 6.53
CA GLU A 142 33.73 -6.14 5.15
C GLU A 142 32.32 -5.68 4.80
N VAL A 143 31.27 -6.35 5.29
CA VAL A 143 29.89 -5.92 5.12
C VAL A 143 29.65 -4.58 5.82
N HIS A 144 30.12 -4.44 7.07
CA HIS A 144 30.01 -3.20 7.83
C HIS A 144 30.71 -2.03 7.11
N ASP A 145 31.96 -2.27 6.67
CA ASP A 145 32.76 -1.27 5.96
C ASP A 145 32.11 -0.85 4.64
N PHE A 146 31.51 -1.79 3.92
CA PHE A 146 30.75 -1.52 2.70
C PHE A 146 29.51 -0.66 3.00
N CYS A 147 28.78 -0.96 4.07
CA CYS A 147 27.61 -0.17 4.46
C CYS A 147 28.01 1.27 4.85
N ALA A 148 29.11 1.45 5.58
CA ALA A 148 29.64 2.77 5.93
C ALA A 148 30.07 3.56 4.68
N GLN A 149 30.80 2.92 3.77
CA GLN A 149 31.23 3.52 2.50
C GLN A 149 30.03 3.91 1.63
N ALA A 150 29.00 3.06 1.54
CA ALA A 150 27.78 3.36 0.77
C ALA A 150 27.01 4.56 1.33
N LEU A 151 26.99 4.73 2.66
CA LEU A 151 26.40 5.91 3.29
C LEU A 151 27.17 7.20 2.94
N GLU A 152 28.51 7.16 3.00
CA GLU A 152 29.36 8.30 2.64
C GLU A 152 29.20 8.71 1.17
N GLN A 153 29.13 7.72 0.28
CA GLN A 153 29.03 7.93 -1.17
C GLN A 153 27.61 8.11 -1.69
N ARG A 154 26.60 8.09 -0.81
CA ARG A 154 25.18 8.23 -1.17
C ARG A 154 24.91 9.43 -2.09
N GLY A 155 25.57 10.56 -1.83
CA GLY A 155 25.42 11.80 -2.60
C GLY A 155 25.94 11.73 -4.02
N ASP A 156 26.98 10.95 -4.26
CA ASP A 156 27.71 10.87 -5.53
C ASP A 156 27.02 9.97 -6.57
N LEU A 157 26.08 9.14 -6.09
CA LEU A 157 25.33 8.23 -6.97
C LEU A 157 24.32 9.02 -7.83
N ASN A 158 24.17 8.60 -9.09
CA ASN A 158 23.19 9.14 -10.03
C ASN A 158 21.75 8.63 -9.75
N TYR A 159 21.51 8.01 -8.62
CA TYR A 159 20.22 7.54 -8.12
C TYR A 159 20.19 7.64 -6.59
N ASP A 160 18.98 7.69 -6.03
CA ASP A 160 18.83 7.74 -4.59
C ASP A 160 18.80 6.35 -3.98
N ILE A 161 19.45 6.21 -2.82
CA ILE A 161 19.44 4.99 -2.01
C ILE A 161 19.06 5.33 -0.56
N ASP A 162 18.29 4.44 0.06
CA ASP A 162 17.89 4.52 1.47
C ASP A 162 18.58 3.47 2.34
N GLY A 163 19.46 2.66 1.74
CA GLY A 163 20.19 1.62 2.42
C GLY A 163 20.84 0.61 1.48
N VAL A 164 21.33 -0.47 2.06
CA VAL A 164 21.99 -1.59 1.38
C VAL A 164 21.27 -2.88 1.70
N VAL A 165 21.13 -3.78 0.74
CA VAL A 165 20.61 -5.13 0.98
C VAL A 165 21.79 -6.10 1.06
N VAL A 166 21.95 -6.76 2.19
CA VAL A 166 22.94 -7.81 2.43
C VAL A 166 22.25 -9.16 2.23
N LYS A 167 22.84 -10.03 1.41
CA LYS A 167 22.32 -11.36 1.12
C LYS A 167 23.38 -12.41 1.39
N VAL A 168 22.97 -13.58 1.86
CA VAL A 168 23.86 -14.75 1.91
C VAL A 168 24.21 -15.16 0.48
N ASP A 169 25.49 -15.36 0.18
CA ASP A 169 25.96 -15.58 -1.21
C ASP A 169 25.60 -16.99 -1.73
N SER A 170 25.78 -18.04 -0.91
CA SER A 170 25.52 -19.43 -1.30
C SER A 170 24.03 -19.74 -1.38
N PHE A 171 23.54 -20.24 -2.51
CA PHE A 171 22.13 -20.63 -2.69
C PHE A 171 21.75 -21.83 -1.80
N ALA A 172 22.63 -22.82 -1.64
CA ALA A 172 22.39 -23.91 -0.69
C ALA A 172 22.20 -23.41 0.75
N SER A 173 22.93 -22.34 1.14
CA SER A 173 22.73 -21.73 2.47
C SER A 173 21.44 -20.89 2.53
N GLN A 174 21.04 -20.23 1.43
CA GLN A 174 19.77 -19.52 1.35
C GLN A 174 18.59 -20.49 1.50
N GLU A 175 18.63 -21.64 0.83
CA GLU A 175 17.62 -22.70 0.95
C GLU A 175 17.56 -23.26 2.37
N ALA A 176 18.70 -23.55 3.00
CA ALA A 176 18.75 -24.04 4.39
C ALA A 176 18.17 -23.04 5.41
N LEU A 177 18.36 -21.73 5.20
CA LEU A 177 17.81 -20.67 6.05
C LEU A 177 16.32 -20.47 5.80
N GLY A 178 15.85 -20.64 4.58
CA GLY A 178 14.45 -20.55 4.19
C GLY A 178 13.85 -19.16 4.35
N PHE A 179 12.52 -19.13 4.53
CA PHE A 179 11.69 -17.94 4.57
C PHE A 179 10.89 -17.86 5.88
N THR A 180 10.48 -16.65 6.24
CA THR A 180 9.35 -16.40 7.14
C THR A 180 8.09 -16.25 6.29
N SER A 181 6.92 -16.07 6.91
CA SER A 181 5.68 -15.78 6.18
C SER A 181 5.73 -14.49 5.31
N ARG A 182 6.75 -13.64 5.48
CA ARG A 182 6.82 -12.32 4.83
C ARG A 182 8.15 -12.00 4.16
N ALA A 183 9.23 -12.67 4.52
CA ALA A 183 10.56 -12.29 4.07
C ALA A 183 11.55 -13.47 4.11
N PRO A 184 12.59 -13.47 3.26
CA PRO A 184 13.68 -14.42 3.34
C PRO A 184 14.49 -14.22 4.63
N ARG A 185 14.98 -15.32 5.22
CA ARG A 185 15.87 -15.27 6.40
C ARG A 185 17.33 -15.01 6.01
N TRP A 186 17.65 -15.16 4.75
CA TRP A 186 18.99 -15.01 4.16
C TRP A 186 19.27 -13.61 3.59
N ALA A 187 18.33 -12.69 3.69
CA ALA A 187 18.52 -11.31 3.26
C ALA A 187 18.09 -10.32 4.34
N ILE A 188 18.88 -9.25 4.50
CA ILE A 188 18.59 -8.17 5.44
C ILE A 188 18.85 -6.81 4.79
N ALA A 189 17.94 -5.87 5.01
CA ALA A 189 18.13 -4.49 4.60
C ALA A 189 18.81 -3.70 5.73
N PHE A 190 19.99 -3.17 5.46
CA PHE A 190 20.66 -2.19 6.31
C PHE A 190 20.20 -0.80 5.85
N LYS A 191 19.28 -0.17 6.59
CA LYS A 191 18.77 1.15 6.29
C LYS A 191 19.70 2.22 6.82
N PHE A 192 19.95 3.26 6.00
CA PHE A 192 20.70 4.42 6.44
C PHE A 192 19.91 5.24 7.47
N PRO A 193 20.61 5.99 8.35
CA PRO A 193 19.93 6.96 9.19
C PRO A 193 19.08 7.92 8.32
N PRO A 194 17.82 8.13 8.67
CA PRO A 194 16.97 9.06 7.95
C PRO A 194 17.46 10.51 8.11
N GLU A 195 17.17 11.34 7.12
CA GLU A 195 17.37 12.78 7.23
C GLU A 195 16.42 13.36 8.28
N GLU A 196 16.95 14.07 9.27
CA GLU A 196 16.19 14.73 10.33
C GLU A 196 16.13 16.23 10.11
N LYS A 197 14.96 16.83 10.34
CA LYS A 197 14.73 18.28 10.29
C LYS A 197 13.97 18.73 11.51
N GLN A 198 14.15 19.99 11.86
CA GLN A 198 13.40 20.65 12.92
C GLN A 198 12.26 21.47 12.33
N THR A 199 11.11 21.45 12.99
CA THR A 199 9.93 22.25 12.64
C THR A 199 9.12 22.54 13.88
N VAL A 200 8.15 23.46 13.82
CA VAL A 200 7.29 23.80 14.95
C VAL A 200 5.98 23.03 14.87
N LEU A 201 5.67 22.27 15.92
CA LEU A 201 4.40 21.60 16.10
C LEU A 201 3.31 22.63 16.43
N ARG A 202 2.33 22.78 15.54
CA ARG A 202 1.25 23.76 15.67
C ARG A 202 0.08 23.21 16.48
N GLU A 203 -0.33 21.99 16.17
CA GLU A 203 -1.53 21.36 16.74
C GLU A 203 -1.38 19.83 16.75
N ILE A 204 -2.00 19.17 17.73
CA ILE A 204 -2.21 17.72 17.74
C ILE A 204 -3.68 17.47 17.44
N ARG A 205 -4.00 17.22 16.17
CA ARG A 205 -5.37 16.96 15.72
C ARG A 205 -5.73 15.49 15.88
N ILE A 206 -6.98 15.23 16.26
CA ILE A 206 -7.50 13.86 16.37
C ILE A 206 -8.22 13.48 15.08
N GLN A 207 -7.75 12.40 14.47
CA GLN A 207 -8.43 11.72 13.37
C GLN A 207 -9.20 10.53 13.92
N VAL A 208 -10.43 10.35 13.43
CA VAL A 208 -11.30 9.22 13.83
C VAL A 208 -11.32 8.21 12.69
N GLY A 209 -10.76 7.03 12.94
CA GLY A 209 -10.74 5.96 11.96
C GLY A 209 -12.04 5.17 11.86
N ARG A 210 -12.17 4.30 10.88
CA ARG A 210 -13.36 3.50 10.55
C ARG A 210 -13.91 2.64 11.72
N THR A 211 -13.06 2.24 12.66
CA THR A 211 -13.44 1.48 13.87
C THR A 211 -13.62 2.35 15.09
N GLY A 212 -13.77 3.67 14.90
CA GLY A 212 -13.90 4.65 15.95
C GLY A 212 -12.61 5.01 16.68
N VAL A 213 -11.46 4.40 16.34
CA VAL A 213 -10.18 4.72 16.99
C VAL A 213 -9.80 6.16 16.76
N LEU A 214 -9.49 6.87 17.85
CA LEU A 214 -8.97 8.23 17.83
C LEU A 214 -7.45 8.18 17.71
N THR A 215 -6.94 8.63 16.57
CA THR A 215 -5.50 8.68 16.28
C THR A 215 -5.02 10.12 16.31
N PRO A 216 -4.08 10.48 17.21
CA PRO A 216 -3.48 11.79 17.21
C PRO A 216 -2.51 11.97 16.05
N VAL A 217 -2.60 13.09 15.37
CA VAL A 217 -1.77 13.49 14.22
C VAL A 217 -1.13 14.84 14.53
N ALA A 218 0.18 14.91 14.46
CA ALA A 218 0.94 16.16 14.56
C ALA A 218 0.74 16.98 13.29
N GLU A 219 0.30 18.22 13.40
CA GLU A 219 0.30 19.23 12.36
C GLU A 219 1.39 20.26 12.66
N PHE A 220 2.32 20.46 11.73
CA PHE A 220 3.50 21.28 11.93
C PHE A 220 3.82 22.13 10.71
N ASP A 221 4.68 23.15 10.88
CA ASP A 221 5.10 23.98 9.77
C ASP A 221 5.72 23.13 8.67
N PRO A 222 5.34 23.36 7.40
CA PRO A 222 5.85 22.57 6.28
C PRO A 222 7.38 22.57 6.24
N VAL A 223 7.98 21.40 6.15
CA VAL A 223 9.43 21.21 6.09
C VAL A 223 9.79 20.16 5.04
N THR A 224 10.87 20.42 4.29
CA THR A 224 11.35 19.47 3.28
C THR A 224 12.29 18.46 3.91
N VAL A 225 11.95 17.17 3.79
CA VAL A 225 12.72 16.04 4.29
C VAL A 225 12.83 15.00 3.19
N ALA A 226 14.03 14.54 2.88
CA ALA A 226 14.29 13.55 1.82
C ALA A 226 13.53 13.87 0.52
N GLY A 227 13.68 15.11 0.02
CA GLY A 227 13.13 15.57 -1.26
C GLY A 227 11.61 15.74 -1.32
N SER A 228 10.88 15.69 -0.21
CA SER A 228 9.45 16.03 -0.21
C SER A 228 9.06 16.88 0.99
N THR A 229 8.11 17.80 0.79
CA THR A 229 7.57 18.64 1.86
C THR A 229 6.52 17.89 2.65
N ILE A 230 6.68 17.82 3.97
CA ILE A 230 5.77 17.22 4.92
C ILE A 230 5.26 18.29 5.89
N ALA A 231 4.00 18.18 6.30
CA ALA A 231 3.37 19.08 7.27
C ALA A 231 2.58 18.31 8.34
N ARG A 232 2.50 16.98 8.21
CA ARG A 232 1.77 16.11 9.13
C ARG A 232 2.51 14.80 9.36
N ALA A 233 2.38 14.26 10.58
CA ALA A 233 2.88 12.93 10.93
C ALA A 233 1.99 12.29 11.99
N THR A 234 1.81 10.97 11.93
CA THR A 234 1.07 10.26 12.99
C THR A 234 1.85 10.26 14.31
N LEU A 235 1.11 10.45 15.41
CA LEU A 235 1.63 10.25 16.77
C LEU A 235 1.16 8.90 17.35
N HIS A 236 0.48 8.08 16.54
CA HIS A 236 -0.02 6.74 16.83
C HIS A 236 -1.08 6.69 17.95
N ASN A 237 -0.75 7.04 19.17
CA ASN A 237 -1.62 7.01 20.34
C ASN A 237 -1.10 7.92 21.46
N LEU A 238 -1.88 8.03 22.55
CA LEU A 238 -1.52 8.86 23.71
C LEU A 238 -0.23 8.40 24.40
N ASP A 239 0.00 7.10 24.48
CA ASP A 239 1.20 6.56 25.14
C ASP A 239 2.47 6.93 24.39
N GLU A 240 2.43 6.95 23.06
CA GLU A 240 3.54 7.43 22.22
C GLU A 240 3.80 8.94 22.40
N ILE A 241 2.74 9.76 22.50
CA ILE A 241 2.87 11.20 22.81
C ILE A 241 3.57 11.38 24.16
N ARG A 242 3.14 10.63 25.18
CA ARG A 242 3.74 10.69 26.51
C ARG A 242 5.17 10.18 26.52
N ARG A 243 5.42 9.05 25.85
CA ARG A 243 6.77 8.46 25.74
C ARG A 243 7.75 9.41 25.06
N LYS A 244 7.32 10.05 23.97
CA LYS A 244 8.11 11.05 23.25
C LYS A 244 8.12 12.41 23.95
N ASN A 245 7.23 12.63 24.92
CA ASN A 245 7.05 13.89 25.64
C ASN A 245 6.84 15.08 24.70
N VAL A 246 5.97 14.92 23.70
CA VAL A 246 5.66 15.95 22.70
C VAL A 246 4.48 16.80 23.15
N ARG A 247 4.55 18.11 22.96
CA ARG A 247 3.52 19.09 23.30
C ARG A 247 3.29 20.06 22.15
N GLU A 248 2.11 20.61 22.05
CA GLU A 248 1.82 21.68 21.10
C GLU A 248 2.70 22.91 21.39
N GLY A 249 3.18 23.54 20.33
CA GLY A 249 4.15 24.63 20.40
C GLY A 249 5.63 24.19 20.47
N ASP A 250 5.92 22.89 20.68
CA ASP A 250 7.31 22.41 20.67
C ASP A 250 7.97 22.60 19.31
N THR A 251 9.25 22.91 19.32
CA THR A 251 10.13 22.59 18.19
C THR A 251 10.38 21.10 18.21
N ILE A 252 9.92 20.39 17.17
CA ILE A 252 10.04 18.93 17.04
C ILE A 252 11.07 18.55 15.98
N ILE A 253 11.69 17.39 16.16
CA ILE A 253 12.51 16.73 15.15
C ILE A 253 11.61 15.77 14.39
N VAL A 254 11.62 15.87 13.07
CA VAL A 254 10.86 15.00 12.16
C VAL A 254 11.78 14.33 11.17
N HIS A 255 11.43 13.10 10.77
CA HIS A 255 12.08 12.36 9.71
C HIS A 255 11.06 11.59 8.88
N LYS A 256 11.54 10.87 7.88
CA LYS A 256 10.71 9.91 7.13
C LYS A 256 11.26 8.50 7.33
N ALA A 257 10.51 7.64 7.98
CA ALA A 257 10.86 6.24 8.13
C ALA A 257 10.92 5.56 6.74
N GLY A 258 12.11 4.99 6.42
CA GLY A 258 12.37 4.41 5.10
C GLY A 258 12.23 5.40 3.94
N ASP A 259 12.47 6.69 4.18
CA ASP A 259 12.28 7.82 3.26
C ASP A 259 10.83 7.94 2.70
N VAL A 260 9.84 7.34 3.37
CA VAL A 260 8.44 7.31 2.93
C VAL A 260 7.48 7.90 3.95
N ILE A 261 7.46 7.40 5.18
CA ILE A 261 6.44 7.73 6.19
C ILE A 261 6.94 8.80 7.13
N PRO A 262 6.28 10.00 7.20
CA PRO A 262 6.64 11.03 8.16
C PRO A 262 6.43 10.56 9.61
N GLU A 263 7.43 10.76 10.45
CA GLU A 263 7.40 10.48 11.89
C GLU A 263 7.98 11.63 12.71
N VAL A 264 7.40 11.85 13.89
CA VAL A 264 7.96 12.74 14.91
C VAL A 264 8.92 11.92 15.76
N VAL A 265 10.19 12.31 15.80
CA VAL A 265 11.23 11.71 16.65
C VAL A 265 11.02 12.13 18.10
N GLY A 266 10.90 13.42 18.36
CA GLY A 266 10.69 14.01 19.67
C GLY A 266 10.88 15.53 19.68
N PRO A 267 10.73 16.17 20.84
CA PRO A 267 10.91 17.62 20.98
C PRO A 267 12.37 18.01 21.20
N VAL A 268 12.72 19.22 20.81
CA VAL A 268 13.95 19.91 21.22
C VAL A 268 13.69 20.63 22.55
N LEU A 269 13.89 19.92 23.65
CA LEU A 269 13.50 20.40 24.99
C LEU A 269 14.03 21.77 25.36
N SER A 270 15.21 22.15 24.87
CA SER A 270 15.81 23.47 25.10
C SER A 270 15.05 24.63 24.43
N LEU A 271 14.18 24.32 23.45
CA LEU A 271 13.38 25.29 22.70
C LEU A 271 11.89 25.22 23.09
N ARG A 272 11.52 24.43 24.10
CA ARG A 272 10.13 24.27 24.54
C ARG A 272 9.58 25.59 25.11
N PRO A 273 8.40 26.05 24.67
CA PRO A 273 7.70 27.16 25.30
C PRO A 273 7.38 26.88 26.77
N ALA A 274 7.50 27.90 27.62
CA ALA A 274 7.27 27.75 29.07
C ALA A 274 5.81 27.41 29.43
N ASP A 275 4.88 27.72 28.55
CA ASP A 275 3.44 27.50 28.66
C ASP A 275 2.97 26.23 27.96
N ALA A 276 3.88 25.40 27.39
CA ALA A 276 3.54 24.15 26.73
C ALA A 276 2.93 23.14 27.70
N VAL A 277 1.66 22.76 27.47
CA VAL A 277 0.90 21.81 28.31
C VAL A 277 0.93 20.39 27.74
N GLU A 278 0.77 19.41 28.63
CA GLU A 278 0.68 18.01 28.22
C GLU A 278 -0.64 17.76 27.47
N PHE A 279 -0.55 17.07 26.32
CA PHE A 279 -1.70 16.72 25.51
C PHE A 279 -2.60 15.72 26.25
N GLN A 280 -3.92 15.96 26.20
CA GLN A 280 -4.94 15.10 26.74
C GLN A 280 -5.88 14.64 25.61
N MET A 281 -6.25 13.36 25.62
CA MET A 281 -7.26 12.87 24.69
C MET A 281 -8.61 13.53 25.01
N PRO A 282 -9.39 13.94 24.00
CA PRO A 282 -10.70 14.54 24.22
C PRO A 282 -11.67 13.50 24.83
N ALA A 283 -12.49 13.95 25.76
CA ALA A 283 -13.55 13.13 26.37
C ALA A 283 -14.72 12.85 25.40
N THR A 284 -14.83 13.64 24.33
CA THR A 284 -15.87 13.52 23.31
C THR A 284 -15.26 13.45 21.92
N CYS A 285 -15.91 12.72 21.03
CA CYS A 285 -15.49 12.59 19.65
C CYS A 285 -15.54 13.94 18.92
N PRO A 286 -14.45 14.38 18.27
CA PRO A 286 -14.43 15.67 17.59
C PRO A 286 -15.36 15.75 16.37
N SER A 287 -15.81 14.59 15.83
CA SER A 287 -16.71 14.55 14.69
C SER A 287 -18.19 14.55 15.06
N CYS A 288 -18.59 13.78 16.09
CA CYS A 288 -20.01 13.60 16.41
C CYS A 288 -20.41 14.02 17.84
N GLY A 289 -19.44 14.45 18.68
CA GLY A 289 -19.70 14.85 20.07
C GLY A 289 -20.01 13.70 21.05
N SER A 290 -20.12 12.47 20.59
CA SER A 290 -20.39 11.30 21.43
C SER A 290 -19.24 11.01 22.39
N PRO A 291 -19.49 10.34 23.54
CA PRO A 291 -18.45 9.96 24.47
C PRO A 291 -17.35 9.11 23.81
N VAL A 292 -16.12 9.34 24.27
CA VAL A 292 -14.96 8.54 23.90
C VAL A 292 -14.62 7.62 25.06
N ILE A 293 -14.43 6.34 24.77
CA ILE A 293 -14.07 5.33 25.77
C ILE A 293 -12.69 4.73 25.49
N GLN A 294 -12.07 4.24 26.55
CA GLN A 294 -10.90 3.37 26.47
C GLN A 294 -11.26 2.05 27.16
N GLU A 295 -11.22 0.95 26.42
CA GLU A 295 -11.47 -0.37 26.99
C GLU A 295 -10.34 -0.78 27.93
N GLU A 296 -10.63 -1.54 28.97
CA GLU A 296 -9.62 -2.01 29.93
C GLU A 296 -8.59 -2.91 29.22
N GLY A 297 -7.32 -2.54 29.35
CA GLY A 297 -6.21 -3.25 28.69
C GLY A 297 -5.97 -2.84 27.24
N GLU A 298 -6.74 -1.91 26.67
CA GLU A 298 -6.47 -1.32 25.36
C GLU A 298 -5.82 0.07 25.47
N VAL A 299 -4.90 0.35 24.55
CA VAL A 299 -4.25 1.66 24.42
C VAL A 299 -5.14 2.64 23.62
N ALA A 300 -6.07 2.10 22.82
CA ALA A 300 -6.87 2.87 21.89
C ALA A 300 -8.06 3.55 22.55
N PHE A 301 -8.21 4.85 22.31
CA PHE A 301 -9.44 5.59 22.61
C PHE A 301 -10.39 5.49 21.43
N ARG A 302 -11.70 5.33 21.69
CA ARG A 302 -12.71 5.07 20.66
C ARG A 302 -13.96 5.90 20.80
N CYS A 303 -14.44 6.41 19.68
CA CYS A 303 -15.83 6.85 19.55
C CYS A 303 -16.73 5.63 19.37
N VAL A 304 -17.72 5.48 20.21
CA VAL A 304 -18.65 4.33 20.19
C VAL A 304 -19.91 4.58 19.36
N SER A 305 -20.07 5.79 18.82
CA SER A 305 -21.26 6.12 18.03
C SER A 305 -21.24 5.43 16.67
N ILE A 306 -22.28 4.67 16.36
CA ILE A 306 -22.50 4.06 15.05
C ILE A 306 -22.78 5.12 13.96
N ASP A 307 -23.41 6.23 14.35
CA ASP A 307 -23.78 7.34 13.47
C ASP A 307 -22.68 8.40 13.34
N CYS A 308 -21.42 8.07 13.70
CA CYS A 308 -20.32 9.01 13.59
C CYS A 308 -19.97 9.28 12.12
N PRO A 309 -20.09 10.53 11.61
CA PRO A 309 -19.82 10.83 10.20
C PRO A 309 -18.41 10.46 9.77
N ALA A 310 -17.40 10.71 10.62
CA ALA A 310 -16.03 10.34 10.31
C ALA A 310 -15.85 8.81 10.16
N GLN A 311 -16.54 8.00 10.96
CA GLN A 311 -16.51 6.55 10.79
C GLN A 311 -17.21 6.10 9.52
N ALA A 312 -18.32 6.75 9.14
CA ALA A 312 -19.03 6.46 7.89
C ALA A 312 -18.13 6.72 6.68
N VAL A 313 -17.49 7.89 6.62
CA VAL A 313 -16.53 8.25 5.56
C VAL A 313 -15.42 7.20 5.45
N GLU A 314 -14.77 6.87 6.55
CA GLU A 314 -13.65 5.92 6.57
C GLU A 314 -14.08 4.48 6.17
N ARG A 315 -15.33 4.07 6.50
CA ARG A 315 -15.89 2.80 6.05
C ARG A 315 -16.12 2.80 4.53
N LEU A 316 -16.63 3.90 3.97
CA LEU A 316 -16.86 4.05 2.54
C LEU A 316 -15.55 4.09 1.74
N ILE A 317 -14.52 4.82 2.22
CA ILE A 317 -13.18 4.82 1.65
C ILE A 317 -12.58 3.41 1.67
N HIS A 318 -12.72 2.71 2.80
CA HIS A 318 -12.23 1.35 2.92
C HIS A 318 -12.93 0.38 1.95
N TRP A 319 -14.27 0.51 1.81
CA TRP A 319 -15.04 -0.28 0.87
C TRP A 319 -14.58 -0.10 -0.57
N GLY A 320 -14.38 1.16 -1.01
CA GLY A 320 -13.89 1.49 -2.35
C GLY A 320 -12.42 1.11 -2.60
N SER A 321 -11.65 0.79 -1.55
CA SER A 321 -10.22 0.55 -1.65
C SER A 321 -9.87 -0.66 -2.53
N ARG A 322 -8.63 -0.65 -3.08
CA ARG A 322 -8.11 -1.68 -3.98
C ARG A 322 -8.16 -3.11 -3.40
N LYS A 323 -8.02 -3.27 -2.08
CA LYS A 323 -8.07 -4.59 -1.42
C LYS A 323 -9.48 -5.05 -1.10
N ALA A 324 -10.45 -4.15 -1.10
CA ALA A 324 -11.88 -4.46 -0.94
C ALA A 324 -12.56 -4.50 -2.31
N MET A 325 -13.46 -3.58 -2.61
CA MET A 325 -14.26 -3.63 -3.82
C MET A 325 -13.57 -3.00 -5.04
N ASP A 326 -12.39 -2.35 -4.87
CA ASP A 326 -11.54 -1.82 -5.94
C ASP A 326 -12.30 -0.93 -6.92
N ILE A 327 -12.96 0.09 -6.38
CA ILE A 327 -13.72 1.08 -7.17
C ILE A 327 -12.80 2.26 -7.48
N ASP A 328 -12.16 2.24 -8.64
CA ASP A 328 -11.25 3.31 -9.07
C ASP A 328 -12.02 4.61 -9.39
N GLY A 329 -11.41 5.74 -9.04
CA GLY A 329 -11.96 7.08 -9.26
C GLY A 329 -12.77 7.65 -8.09
N LEU A 330 -12.96 6.91 -7.00
CA LEU A 330 -13.52 7.40 -5.74
C LEU A 330 -12.38 7.80 -4.79
N GLY A 331 -11.90 9.04 -4.92
CA GLY A 331 -10.93 9.59 -3.98
C GLY A 331 -11.58 10.00 -2.66
N ASP A 332 -10.77 10.05 -1.58
CA ASP A 332 -11.21 10.39 -0.22
C ASP A 332 -12.00 11.71 -0.16
N GLU A 333 -11.56 12.74 -0.89
CA GLU A 333 -12.22 14.05 -0.96
C GLU A 333 -13.63 13.95 -1.55
N LEU A 334 -13.82 13.14 -2.59
CA LEU A 334 -15.13 12.95 -3.22
C LEU A 334 -16.08 12.18 -2.31
N ILE A 335 -15.59 11.14 -1.63
CA ILE A 335 -16.39 10.38 -0.66
C ILE A 335 -16.79 11.27 0.52
N ASN A 336 -15.88 12.09 1.05
CA ASN A 336 -16.21 13.05 2.11
C ASN A 336 -17.39 13.94 1.71
N ARG A 337 -17.35 14.52 0.51
CA ARG A 337 -18.43 15.39 0.02
C ARG A 337 -19.74 14.67 -0.17
N MET A 338 -19.70 13.45 -0.74
CA MET A 338 -20.93 12.65 -0.89
C MET A 338 -21.58 12.34 0.46
N VAL A 339 -20.79 12.17 1.51
CA VAL A 339 -21.33 12.00 2.89
C VAL A 339 -21.85 13.32 3.45
N GLU A 340 -21.12 14.42 3.27
CA GLU A 340 -21.55 15.76 3.71
C GLU A 340 -22.86 16.18 3.06
N GLU A 341 -23.06 15.87 1.79
CA GLU A 341 -24.29 16.17 1.03
C GLU A 341 -25.38 15.10 1.20
N GLY A 342 -25.12 14.06 2.02
CA GLY A 342 -26.11 13.01 2.32
C GLY A 342 -26.39 12.04 1.15
N VAL A 343 -25.53 12.02 0.13
CA VAL A 343 -25.62 11.07 -1.00
C VAL A 343 -25.24 9.66 -0.56
N LEU A 344 -24.19 9.53 0.26
CA LEU A 344 -23.75 8.26 0.83
C LEU A 344 -23.78 8.30 2.36
N SER A 345 -24.25 7.24 2.99
CA SER A 345 -24.25 7.02 4.44
C SER A 345 -23.67 5.66 4.84
N ASP A 346 -23.84 4.65 3.98
CA ASP A 346 -23.31 3.30 4.17
C ASP A 346 -22.86 2.68 2.82
N VAL A 347 -22.24 1.52 2.88
CA VAL A 347 -21.63 0.88 1.71
C VAL A 347 -22.64 0.38 0.66
N ALA A 348 -23.91 0.16 1.04
CA ALA A 348 -24.93 -0.25 0.08
C ALA A 348 -25.37 0.93 -0.81
N ASP A 349 -25.21 2.17 -0.32
CA ASP A 349 -25.58 3.38 -1.05
C ASP A 349 -24.80 3.54 -2.38
N PHE A 350 -23.63 2.91 -2.52
CA PHE A 350 -22.92 2.85 -3.80
C PHE A 350 -23.71 2.15 -4.89
N TYR A 351 -24.59 1.22 -4.54
CA TYR A 351 -25.29 0.35 -5.47
C TYR A 351 -26.77 0.68 -5.65
N ASP A 352 -27.42 1.28 -4.65
CA ASP A 352 -28.85 1.55 -4.67
C ASP A 352 -29.23 3.04 -4.68
N LYS A 353 -28.30 3.96 -4.31
CA LYS A 353 -28.56 5.41 -4.31
C LYS A 353 -27.70 6.19 -5.29
N LEU A 354 -26.42 5.78 -5.47
CA LEU A 354 -25.51 6.53 -6.32
C LEU A 354 -25.92 6.38 -7.80
N THR A 355 -26.06 7.51 -8.49
CA THR A 355 -26.37 7.56 -9.93
C THR A 355 -25.31 8.34 -10.70
N GLU A 356 -25.22 8.10 -12.03
CA GLU A 356 -24.32 8.87 -12.90
C GLU A 356 -24.62 10.39 -12.83
N GLU A 357 -25.92 10.75 -12.76
CA GLU A 357 -26.35 12.15 -12.72
C GLU A 357 -25.88 12.82 -11.43
N THR A 358 -26.16 12.18 -10.27
CA THR A 358 -25.73 12.69 -8.95
C THR A 358 -24.20 12.81 -8.91
N LEU A 359 -23.46 11.77 -9.32
CA LEU A 359 -22.02 11.77 -9.29
C LEU A 359 -21.41 12.80 -10.25
N SER A 360 -22.00 12.99 -11.47
CA SER A 360 -21.47 13.94 -12.45
C SER A 360 -21.56 15.39 -12.01
N SER A 361 -22.57 15.71 -11.18
CA SER A 361 -22.77 17.05 -10.63
C SER A 361 -21.96 17.34 -9.36
N MET A 362 -21.40 16.31 -8.71
CA MET A 362 -20.61 16.46 -7.48
C MET A 362 -19.37 17.34 -7.73
N PRO A 363 -19.08 18.29 -6.83
CA PRO A 363 -17.89 19.12 -6.93
C PRO A 363 -16.61 18.32 -6.67
N THR A 364 -15.56 18.53 -7.50
CA THR A 364 -14.27 17.87 -7.32
C THR A 364 -13.39 18.46 -6.21
N GLY A 365 -13.76 19.59 -5.64
CA GLY A 365 -12.92 20.39 -4.74
C GLY A 365 -11.97 21.34 -5.46
N ARG A 366 -11.93 21.28 -6.77
CA ARG A 366 -11.18 22.20 -7.61
C ARG A 366 -12.10 23.30 -8.10
N VAL A 367 -11.50 24.44 -8.42
CA VAL A 367 -12.20 25.60 -8.99
C VAL A 367 -11.59 25.95 -10.34
N TYR A 368 -12.37 26.62 -11.17
CA TYR A 368 -11.86 27.17 -12.42
C TYR A 368 -10.95 28.38 -12.14
N ASP A 369 -9.79 28.42 -12.77
CA ASP A 369 -8.81 29.49 -12.59
C ASP A 369 -9.07 30.72 -13.50
N THR A 370 -9.89 30.55 -14.55
CA THR A 370 -10.15 31.56 -15.57
C THR A 370 -11.62 31.60 -15.94
N ASP A 371 -12.10 32.80 -16.33
CA ASP A 371 -13.44 32.98 -16.86
C ASP A 371 -13.54 32.44 -18.29
N THR A 372 -14.65 31.75 -18.56
CA THR A 372 -15.03 31.31 -19.92
C THR A 372 -16.50 31.64 -20.19
N ALA A 373 -17.02 31.26 -21.38
CA ALA A 373 -18.43 31.42 -21.68
C ALA A 373 -19.36 30.58 -20.77
N ASP A 374 -18.85 29.46 -20.25
CA ASP A 374 -19.64 28.47 -19.53
C ASP A 374 -19.43 28.50 -18.00
N HIS A 375 -18.36 29.15 -17.51
CA HIS A 375 -18.04 29.23 -16.06
C HIS A 375 -17.19 30.46 -15.73
N LEU A 376 -17.25 30.89 -14.47
CA LEU A 376 -16.43 31.96 -13.91
C LEU A 376 -15.24 31.40 -13.10
N SER A 377 -14.17 32.20 -12.99
CA SER A 377 -13.07 31.92 -12.07
C SER A 377 -13.59 31.83 -10.64
N GLY A 378 -13.24 30.75 -9.95
CA GLY A 378 -13.76 30.42 -8.61
C GLY A 378 -14.97 29.49 -8.60
N ASP A 379 -15.63 29.24 -9.74
CA ASP A 379 -16.69 28.24 -9.82
C ASP A 379 -16.12 26.83 -9.57
N SER A 380 -16.89 25.99 -8.88
CA SER A 380 -16.49 24.61 -8.60
C SER A 380 -16.51 23.74 -9.85
N ILE A 381 -15.43 22.98 -10.08
CA ILE A 381 -15.34 22.02 -11.17
C ILE A 381 -16.09 20.75 -10.77
N PRO A 382 -17.15 20.35 -11.52
CA PRO A 382 -17.85 19.09 -11.26
C PRO A 382 -17.03 17.88 -11.72
N VAL A 383 -17.37 16.71 -11.21
CA VAL A 383 -16.79 15.41 -11.64
C VAL A 383 -16.97 15.18 -13.14
N GLY A 384 -18.14 15.55 -13.67
CA GLY A 384 -18.49 15.44 -15.08
C GLY A 384 -18.88 14.02 -15.51
N HIS A 385 -19.70 13.92 -16.55
CA HIS A 385 -20.28 12.65 -17.01
C HIS A 385 -19.25 11.59 -17.41
N THR A 386 -18.11 11.97 -18.00
CA THR A 386 -17.08 10.99 -18.43
C THR A 386 -16.48 10.25 -17.27
N ILE A 387 -16.18 10.94 -16.18
CA ILE A 387 -15.62 10.33 -14.96
C ILE A 387 -16.72 9.57 -14.22
N ALA A 388 -17.90 10.19 -14.06
CA ALA A 388 -19.03 9.56 -13.41
C ALA A 388 -19.39 8.20 -14.05
N LYS A 389 -19.47 8.15 -15.38
CA LYS A 389 -19.73 6.90 -16.11
C LYS A 389 -18.66 5.82 -15.86
N LYS A 390 -17.38 6.20 -15.77
CA LYS A 390 -16.29 5.26 -15.46
C LYS A 390 -16.41 4.71 -14.05
N VAL A 391 -16.69 5.57 -13.07
CA VAL A 391 -16.88 5.17 -11.68
C VAL A 391 -18.08 4.25 -11.54
N MET A 392 -19.23 4.58 -12.16
CA MET A 392 -20.41 3.71 -12.14
C MET A 392 -20.16 2.34 -12.78
N ALA A 393 -19.35 2.27 -13.85
CA ALA A 393 -18.93 1.00 -14.42
C ALA A 393 -18.08 0.17 -13.44
N GLN A 394 -17.20 0.82 -12.66
CA GLN A 394 -16.42 0.16 -11.61
C GLN A 394 -17.29 -0.29 -10.44
N VAL A 395 -18.31 0.49 -10.05
CA VAL A 395 -19.31 0.08 -9.05
C VAL A 395 -20.03 -1.18 -9.51
N GLU A 396 -20.46 -1.24 -10.77
CA GLU A 396 -21.13 -2.43 -11.31
C GLU A 396 -20.20 -3.64 -11.37
N GLU A 397 -18.96 -3.47 -11.84
CA GLU A 397 -17.94 -4.52 -11.86
C GLU A 397 -17.63 -5.05 -10.46
N SER A 398 -17.64 -4.18 -9.45
CA SER A 398 -17.30 -4.53 -8.07
C SER A 398 -18.25 -5.56 -7.47
N LYS A 399 -19.49 -5.67 -7.96
CA LYS A 399 -20.49 -6.64 -7.48
C LYS A 399 -20.01 -8.09 -7.54
N THR A 400 -19.08 -8.41 -8.42
CA THR A 400 -18.57 -9.77 -8.66
C THR A 400 -17.20 -10.06 -8.04
N ARG A 401 -16.73 -9.21 -7.12
CA ARG A 401 -15.38 -9.33 -6.50
C ARG A 401 -15.21 -10.51 -5.54
N GLY A 402 -16.29 -11.20 -5.15
CA GLY A 402 -16.28 -12.37 -4.28
C GLY A 402 -16.50 -12.06 -2.79
N LEU A 403 -16.90 -13.08 -2.04
CA LEU A 403 -17.30 -12.96 -0.64
C LEU A 403 -16.14 -12.50 0.27
N GLY A 404 -14.92 -13.00 0.06
CA GLY A 404 -13.76 -12.62 0.86
C GLY A 404 -13.50 -11.10 0.84
N ARG A 405 -13.60 -10.48 -0.33
CA ARG A 405 -13.45 -9.02 -0.48
C ARG A 405 -14.61 -8.24 0.14
N VAL A 406 -15.83 -8.75 0.05
CA VAL A 406 -17.00 -8.16 0.72
C VAL A 406 -16.81 -8.18 2.24
N LEU A 407 -16.44 -9.32 2.82
CA LEU A 407 -16.21 -9.45 4.26
C LEU A 407 -15.08 -8.53 4.75
N PHE A 408 -14.01 -8.39 3.97
CA PHE A 408 -12.95 -7.43 4.25
C PHE A 408 -13.45 -5.98 4.16
N GLY A 409 -14.20 -5.66 3.09
CA GLY A 409 -14.72 -4.32 2.79
C GLY A 409 -15.72 -3.80 3.81
N ILE A 410 -16.58 -4.67 4.37
CA ILE A 410 -17.51 -4.34 5.46
C ILE A 410 -16.75 -3.80 6.69
N GLY A 411 -15.53 -4.28 6.91
CA GLY A 411 -14.64 -3.72 7.92
C GLY A 411 -14.97 -4.14 9.35
N MET A 412 -15.41 -5.38 9.54
CA MET A 412 -15.59 -5.98 10.88
C MET A 412 -14.31 -5.86 11.70
N ARG A 413 -14.47 -5.57 12.99
CA ARG A 413 -13.32 -5.45 13.91
C ARG A 413 -12.52 -6.76 13.94
N HIS A 414 -11.21 -6.68 13.93
CA HIS A 414 -10.27 -7.81 13.90
C HIS A 414 -10.28 -8.66 12.62
N VAL A 415 -11.15 -8.38 11.65
CA VAL A 415 -11.22 -9.09 10.36
C VAL A 415 -10.38 -8.35 9.32
N GLY A 416 -9.15 -8.80 9.12
CA GLY A 416 -8.28 -8.37 8.03
C GLY A 416 -8.51 -9.19 6.76
N ALA A 417 -7.83 -8.86 5.64
CA ALA A 417 -8.01 -9.54 4.37
C ALA A 417 -7.85 -11.07 4.46
N ASN A 418 -6.80 -11.57 5.14
CA ASN A 418 -6.57 -13.00 5.29
C ASN A 418 -7.68 -13.70 6.10
N VAL A 419 -8.17 -13.07 7.17
CA VAL A 419 -9.27 -13.63 7.98
C VAL A 419 -10.56 -13.62 7.16
N ALA A 420 -10.83 -12.56 6.41
CA ALA A 420 -12.00 -12.49 5.54
C ALA A 420 -12.01 -13.61 4.49
N GLU A 421 -10.84 -13.89 3.90
CA GLU A 421 -10.67 -14.98 2.94
C GLU A 421 -10.91 -16.35 3.58
N LEU A 422 -10.32 -16.60 4.77
CA LEU A 422 -10.55 -17.84 5.53
C LEU A 422 -12.04 -18.05 5.85
N LEU A 423 -12.74 -16.99 6.28
CA LEU A 423 -14.18 -17.04 6.57
C LEU A 423 -15.00 -17.33 5.31
N ALA A 424 -14.64 -16.71 4.17
CA ALA A 424 -15.32 -16.94 2.90
C ALA A 424 -15.18 -18.39 2.42
N GLN A 425 -13.96 -18.93 2.48
CA GLN A 425 -13.67 -20.32 2.08
C GLN A 425 -14.38 -21.35 2.95
N GLU A 426 -14.39 -21.16 4.29
CA GLU A 426 -14.99 -22.10 5.22
C GLU A 426 -16.51 -22.11 5.16
N PHE A 427 -17.13 -20.91 5.15
CA PHE A 427 -18.59 -20.83 5.20
C PHE A 427 -19.26 -20.81 3.83
N GLY A 428 -18.56 -20.43 2.77
CA GLY A 428 -19.07 -20.39 1.40
C GLY A 428 -20.17 -19.36 1.14
N SER A 429 -20.80 -18.79 2.19
CA SER A 429 -21.79 -17.72 2.04
C SER A 429 -21.88 -16.84 3.28
N ILE A 430 -22.25 -15.59 3.08
CA ILE A 430 -22.45 -14.64 4.20
C ILE A 430 -23.59 -15.09 5.12
N GLN A 431 -24.61 -15.78 4.59
CA GLN A 431 -25.72 -16.31 5.39
C GLN A 431 -25.27 -17.43 6.32
N ALA A 432 -24.44 -18.36 5.82
CA ALA A 432 -23.89 -19.43 6.64
C ALA A 432 -22.99 -18.88 7.75
N LEU A 433 -22.17 -17.85 7.45
CA LEU A 433 -21.35 -17.15 8.43
C LEU A 433 -22.20 -16.43 9.48
N ALA A 434 -23.25 -15.69 9.06
CA ALA A 434 -24.10 -14.92 9.96
C ALA A 434 -24.86 -15.80 10.96
N THR A 435 -25.12 -17.06 10.63
CA THR A 435 -25.84 -18.02 11.51
C THR A 435 -24.92 -18.95 12.28
N ALA A 436 -23.60 -18.86 12.04
CA ALA A 436 -22.63 -19.73 12.68
C ALA A 436 -22.44 -19.36 14.18
N PRO A 437 -22.38 -20.35 15.08
CA PRO A 437 -22.03 -20.12 16.46
C PRO A 437 -20.56 -19.68 16.61
N VAL A 438 -20.27 -18.90 17.67
CA VAL A 438 -18.92 -18.36 17.95
C VAL A 438 -17.86 -19.47 18.00
N GLU A 439 -18.20 -20.59 18.62
CA GLU A 439 -17.33 -21.73 18.79
C GLU A 439 -16.86 -22.30 17.42
N LYS A 440 -17.80 -22.41 16.46
CA LYS A 440 -17.49 -22.89 15.12
C LYS A 440 -16.58 -21.95 14.34
N ILE A 441 -16.76 -20.64 14.52
CA ILE A 441 -15.89 -19.63 13.90
C ILE A 441 -14.48 -19.69 14.53
N ALA A 442 -14.40 -19.91 15.85
CA ALA A 442 -13.13 -19.98 16.58
C ALA A 442 -12.33 -21.27 16.31
N GLU A 443 -12.96 -22.34 15.76
CA GLU A 443 -12.30 -23.59 15.37
C GLU A 443 -11.45 -23.46 14.10
N ILE A 444 -11.65 -22.38 13.32
CA ILE A 444 -10.91 -22.17 12.07
C ILE A 444 -9.44 -21.83 12.38
N PRO A 445 -8.47 -22.59 11.81
CA PRO A 445 -7.05 -22.30 12.01
C PRO A 445 -6.70 -20.86 11.66
N GLY A 446 -6.14 -20.10 12.61
CA GLY A 446 -5.81 -18.68 12.45
C GLY A 446 -6.89 -17.71 12.93
N ILE A 447 -8.05 -18.19 13.38
CA ILE A 447 -9.12 -17.37 13.95
C ILE A 447 -9.24 -17.67 15.45
N GLY A 448 -8.95 -16.66 16.26
CA GLY A 448 -9.06 -16.77 17.71
C GLY A 448 -10.43 -16.34 18.26
N PRO A 449 -10.72 -16.58 19.56
CA PRO A 449 -12.00 -16.22 20.18
C PRO A 449 -12.42 -14.76 19.97
N LYS A 450 -11.51 -13.80 20.13
CA LYS A 450 -11.78 -12.37 19.93
C LYS A 450 -12.28 -12.03 18.52
N ILE A 451 -11.76 -12.72 17.51
CA ILE A 451 -12.20 -12.52 16.11
C ILE A 451 -13.59 -13.12 15.94
N ALA A 452 -13.81 -14.34 16.44
CA ALA A 452 -15.09 -15.02 16.36
C ALA A 452 -16.21 -14.25 17.05
N GLU A 453 -15.96 -13.72 18.25
CA GLU A 453 -16.87 -12.85 18.99
C GLU A 453 -17.20 -11.59 18.19
N SER A 454 -16.19 -10.94 17.60
CA SER A 454 -16.40 -9.73 16.79
C SER A 454 -17.24 -9.97 15.53
N VAL A 455 -17.06 -11.11 14.87
CA VAL A 455 -17.89 -11.51 13.71
C VAL A 455 -19.32 -11.76 14.15
N HIS A 456 -19.54 -12.50 15.23
CA HIS A 456 -20.87 -12.78 15.76
C HIS A 456 -21.60 -11.51 16.22
N GLU A 457 -20.89 -10.61 16.93
CA GLU A 457 -21.41 -9.31 17.35
C GLU A 457 -21.86 -8.48 16.14
N PHE A 458 -21.06 -8.44 15.07
CA PHE A 458 -21.42 -7.70 13.86
C PHE A 458 -22.76 -8.16 13.27
N PHE A 459 -23.01 -9.45 13.17
CA PHE A 459 -24.27 -10.00 12.64
C PHE A 459 -25.42 -9.97 13.65
N SER A 460 -25.18 -9.71 14.92
CA SER A 460 -26.23 -9.52 15.93
C SER A 460 -26.87 -8.12 15.88
N ILE A 461 -26.24 -7.18 15.15
CA ILE A 461 -26.71 -5.79 15.00
C ILE A 461 -27.65 -5.72 13.80
N PRO A 462 -28.96 -5.36 14.00
CA PRO A 462 -29.95 -5.34 12.92
C PRO A 462 -29.60 -4.41 11.76
N GLU A 463 -28.97 -3.27 12.04
CA GLU A 463 -28.56 -2.27 11.07
C GLU A 463 -27.51 -2.86 10.10
N ASN A 464 -26.56 -3.64 10.60
CA ASN A 464 -25.56 -4.31 9.78
C ASN A 464 -26.20 -5.36 8.87
N VAL A 465 -27.16 -6.13 9.41
CA VAL A 465 -27.91 -7.13 8.63
C VAL A 465 -28.73 -6.45 7.53
N ALA A 466 -29.31 -5.30 7.80
CA ALA A 466 -30.07 -4.52 6.81
C ALA A 466 -29.16 -4.04 5.66
N VAL A 467 -27.96 -3.59 5.94
CA VAL A 467 -26.96 -3.22 4.90
C VAL A 467 -26.59 -4.44 4.04
N ILE A 468 -26.35 -5.60 4.65
CA ILE A 468 -26.06 -6.85 3.91
C ILE A 468 -27.23 -7.23 2.99
N GLU A 469 -28.46 -7.09 3.45
CA GLU A 469 -29.64 -7.40 2.64
C GLU A 469 -29.79 -6.43 1.46
N ARG A 470 -29.50 -5.14 1.63
CA ARG A 470 -29.46 -4.16 0.54
C ARG A 470 -28.35 -4.50 -0.48
N LEU A 471 -27.15 -4.91 -0.04
CA LEU A 471 -26.08 -5.37 -0.93
C LEU A 471 -26.55 -6.58 -1.76
N ARG A 472 -27.26 -7.54 -1.13
CA ARG A 472 -27.83 -8.70 -1.83
C ARG A 472 -28.86 -8.30 -2.88
N GLN A 473 -29.79 -7.41 -2.53
CA GLN A 473 -30.82 -6.90 -3.45
C GLN A 473 -30.20 -6.12 -4.61
N ALA A 474 -29.09 -5.45 -4.39
CA ALA A 474 -28.34 -4.75 -5.42
C ALA A 474 -27.52 -5.69 -6.33
N GLY A 475 -27.47 -6.99 -6.04
CA GLY A 475 -26.80 -8.00 -6.85
C GLY A 475 -25.32 -8.18 -6.53
N VAL A 476 -24.85 -7.73 -5.36
CA VAL A 476 -23.48 -8.03 -4.89
C VAL A 476 -23.37 -9.52 -4.57
N VAL A 477 -22.34 -10.18 -5.07
CA VAL A 477 -22.10 -11.62 -4.85
C VAL A 477 -21.65 -11.82 -3.40
N LEU A 478 -22.49 -12.53 -2.62
CA LEU A 478 -22.32 -12.82 -1.20
C LEU A 478 -22.08 -14.31 -0.92
N GLU A 479 -21.72 -15.04 -1.96
CA GLU A 479 -21.43 -16.48 -1.92
C GLU A 479 -20.17 -16.77 -2.73
N GLU A 480 -19.37 -17.73 -2.27
CA GLU A 480 -18.24 -18.26 -3.05
C GLU A 480 -18.76 -19.32 -4.02
N GLU A 481 -18.36 -19.25 -5.28
CA GLU A 481 -18.53 -20.36 -6.21
C GLU A 481 -17.67 -21.52 -5.70
N LYS A 482 -18.31 -22.62 -5.32
CA LYS A 482 -17.57 -23.85 -5.04
C LYS A 482 -16.86 -24.26 -6.33
N PRO A 483 -15.52 -24.47 -6.32
CA PRO A 483 -14.84 -24.95 -7.50
C PRO A 483 -15.52 -26.26 -7.94
N GLU A 484 -16.01 -26.33 -9.18
CA GLU A 484 -16.69 -27.49 -9.75
C GLU A 484 -15.81 -28.76 -9.83
N ASN A 485 -14.53 -28.66 -9.49
CA ASN A 485 -13.58 -29.76 -9.44
C ASN A 485 -13.12 -30.04 -8.01
N GLU A 486 -13.89 -30.78 -7.25
CA GLU A 486 -13.31 -31.57 -6.16
C GLU A 486 -12.37 -32.61 -6.78
N LEU A 487 -11.08 -32.31 -6.82
CA LEU A 487 -10.08 -33.36 -7.09
C LEU A 487 -10.32 -34.49 -6.10
N PRO A 488 -10.30 -35.78 -6.56
CA PRO A 488 -10.47 -36.90 -5.66
C PRO A 488 -9.54 -36.76 -4.48
N GLN A 489 -10.08 -36.80 -3.25
CA GLN A 489 -9.29 -36.69 -2.02
C GLN A 489 -8.46 -37.97 -1.77
N THR A 490 -7.58 -38.30 -2.71
CA THR A 490 -6.71 -39.48 -2.66
C THR A 490 -5.70 -39.42 -1.52
N LEU A 491 -5.52 -38.26 -0.91
CA LEU A 491 -4.57 -38.00 0.17
C LEU A 491 -5.25 -37.77 1.53
N ALA A 492 -6.56 -38.00 1.64
CA ALA A 492 -7.31 -37.85 2.89
C ALA A 492 -6.73 -38.79 3.97
N GLY A 493 -6.47 -38.25 5.16
CA GLY A 493 -5.89 -38.95 6.30
C GLY A 493 -4.36 -39.08 6.31
N LEU A 494 -3.66 -38.52 5.31
CA LEU A 494 -2.20 -38.43 5.32
C LEU A 494 -1.75 -37.04 5.85
N THR A 495 -0.73 -37.07 6.68
CA THR A 495 -0.07 -35.83 7.18
C THR A 495 1.17 -35.58 6.32
N PHE A 496 1.24 -34.41 5.70
CA PHE A 496 2.39 -33.99 4.89
C PHE A 496 3.19 -32.95 5.66
N VAL A 497 4.50 -33.11 5.67
CA VAL A 497 5.45 -32.07 6.12
C VAL A 497 6.02 -31.45 4.86
N LEU A 498 5.65 -30.19 4.60
CA LEU A 498 6.20 -29.43 3.48
C LEU A 498 7.59 -28.96 3.84
N THR A 499 8.60 -29.48 3.13
CA THR A 499 10.02 -29.13 3.29
C THR A 499 10.54 -28.44 2.03
N GLY A 500 9.79 -27.49 1.47
CA GLY A 500 10.15 -26.76 0.25
C GLY A 500 8.95 -25.99 -0.32
N THR A 501 9.19 -25.27 -1.41
CA THR A 501 8.13 -24.60 -2.17
C THR A 501 7.35 -25.64 -3.00
N LEU A 502 6.05 -25.67 -2.87
CA LEU A 502 5.20 -26.39 -3.84
C LEU A 502 5.01 -25.47 -5.06
N GLU A 503 5.23 -26.04 -6.26
CA GLU A 503 4.85 -25.43 -7.53
C GLU A 503 3.33 -25.43 -7.73
#